data_c9648d4dd6c2767007eabfdfaeca33d5
#
_entry.id   c9648d4dd6c2767007eabfdfaeca33d5
#
_cell.length_a   1.000
_cell.length_b   1.000
_cell.length_c   1.000
_cell.angle_alpha   90.00
_cell.angle_beta   90.00
_cell.angle_gamma   90.00
#
_symmetry.space_group_name_H-M   'P 1'
#
loop_
_entity.id
_entity.type
_entity.pdbx_description
1 polymer ?
#
loop_
_entity_poly.entity_id
_entity_poly.type
_entity_poly.pdbx_seq_one_letter_code
_entity_poly.pdbx_strand_id
1 'polypeptide(L)'
;MTRKQKKTLIRIIVSVVLTGVAWAVDEIFGFEGWKELLLYIAPYLVIGYDVLWDAIRNIAHGQVFDEHFLMAIATVGAFGVGDYREASAVMIFYQVGELFQSIAVGKSRKSISALMDIRPDYAVVVRDGKEETVSPEEVELGETIVIKPGEKIPLDGEIIDGSTSVNTAALTGESLPADKTVGDRVTSGTINLSGVIHVRTQSRFEESTVAKILELVENSSEKKARAENFITRFSRWYTPCVVIGAVVLAIIPPLVSMLMGTPSTWRLWSRWIERALTFLVVSCPCALVVSVPLSFFGGIGGASRDGILIKGANYMETLSKIDTVVFDKTGTLTKGTFAVNAIHPENITEAHLLDVAAAAESYSTHPVGESIVAAHKGHIDKSRIGKITEHAGMGLEAVIDGKTYFVGNGKLMDMAGAKWHECHMAGTVIHISEGAQYLGHIVINDEIKPDSADAIAKLKELGIKNTVMLTGDNERVAEAVGKQLGLSAVHAKLLPSQKVERVEELLGEGNKVAFVGDGINDAPVLTRADVGIAMGAMGSDAAIESADIVLMDDKISKLPTAIKIARKTMRIVNENIWIALAVKVIILVLSAFGIADMWIAVFGDVGVLILAVLNAMRAMLKIKDK
;
A
#
# COMPACT_ATOMS: atom_id res chain seq x y z
N MET A 1 25.82 0.58 3.04
CA MET A 1 26.16 -0.70 3.72
C MET A 1 26.21 -0.49 5.22
N THR A 2 25.57 -1.35 5.99
CA THR A 2 25.62 -1.35 7.46
C THR A 2 27.00 -1.82 7.97
N ARG A 3 27.30 -1.60 9.28
CA ARG A 3 28.54 -2.12 9.88
C ARG A 3 28.65 -3.66 9.74
N LYS A 4 27.54 -4.39 9.86
CA LYS A 4 27.49 -5.86 9.69
C LYS A 4 27.86 -6.24 8.25
N GLN A 5 27.24 -5.61 7.26
CA GLN A 5 27.51 -5.87 5.83
C GLN A 5 28.97 -5.57 5.43
N LYS A 6 29.56 -4.50 5.96
CA LYS A 6 30.99 -4.19 5.75
C LYS A 6 31.90 -5.28 6.34
N LYS A 7 31.56 -5.79 7.54
CA LYS A 7 32.31 -6.84 8.19
C LYS A 7 32.24 -8.17 7.39
N THR A 8 31.07 -8.53 6.88
CA THR A 8 30.89 -9.70 6.01
C THR A 8 31.67 -9.55 4.70
N LEU A 9 31.63 -8.37 4.06
CA LEU A 9 32.41 -8.11 2.85
C LEU A 9 33.94 -8.27 3.07
N ILE A 10 34.46 -7.73 4.18
CA ILE A 10 35.89 -7.89 4.53
C ILE A 10 36.24 -9.38 4.72
N ARG A 11 35.38 -10.13 5.41
CA ARG A 11 35.58 -11.58 5.61
C ARG A 11 35.59 -12.35 4.28
N ILE A 12 34.68 -12.01 3.36
CA ILE A 12 34.64 -12.59 2.01
C ILE A 12 35.96 -12.31 1.29
N ILE A 13 36.43 -11.06 1.27
CA ILE A 13 37.68 -10.68 0.61
C ILE A 13 38.87 -11.45 1.23
N VAL A 14 38.96 -11.46 2.56
CA VAL A 14 40.04 -12.17 3.27
C VAL A 14 40.01 -13.66 2.95
N SER A 15 38.82 -14.29 2.98
CA SER A 15 38.70 -15.71 2.68
C SER A 15 39.02 -16.03 1.22
N VAL A 16 38.60 -15.19 0.26
CA VAL A 16 38.97 -15.35 -1.17
C VAL A 16 40.49 -15.30 -1.36
N VAL A 17 41.16 -14.33 -0.72
CA VAL A 17 42.63 -14.21 -0.79
C VAL A 17 43.29 -15.44 -0.15
N LEU A 18 42.86 -15.87 1.04
CA LEU A 18 43.40 -17.04 1.71
C LEU A 18 43.18 -18.34 0.90
N THR A 19 41.99 -18.51 0.31
CA THR A 19 41.69 -19.65 -0.55
C THR A 19 42.52 -19.64 -1.83
N GLY A 20 42.73 -18.44 -2.42
CA GLY A 20 43.60 -18.28 -3.59
C GLY A 20 45.08 -18.62 -3.29
N VAL A 21 45.57 -18.17 -2.12
CA VAL A 21 46.92 -18.54 -1.65
C VAL A 21 47.01 -20.03 -1.36
N ALA A 22 46.02 -20.60 -0.68
CA ALA A 22 45.93 -22.03 -0.41
C ALA A 22 45.98 -22.83 -1.70
N TRP A 23 45.20 -22.44 -2.71
CA TRP A 23 45.22 -23.10 -4.02
C TRP A 23 46.55 -23.00 -4.72
N ALA A 24 47.20 -21.83 -4.74
CA ALA A 24 48.51 -21.65 -5.34
C ALA A 24 49.59 -22.48 -4.64
N VAL A 25 49.55 -22.54 -3.31
CA VAL A 25 50.49 -23.34 -2.50
C VAL A 25 50.29 -24.85 -2.78
N ASP A 26 49.02 -25.26 -2.83
CA ASP A 26 48.66 -26.65 -3.11
C ASP A 26 49.11 -27.10 -4.53
N GLU A 27 48.93 -26.24 -5.54
CA GLU A 27 49.37 -26.50 -6.91
C GLU A 27 50.91 -26.62 -7.03
N ILE A 28 51.68 -25.85 -6.22
CA ILE A 28 53.14 -25.87 -6.23
C ILE A 28 53.72 -27.08 -5.46
N PHE A 29 53.13 -27.41 -4.31
CA PHE A 29 53.70 -28.40 -3.39
C PHE A 29 53.01 -29.77 -3.44
N GLY A 30 51.82 -29.90 -4.07
CA GLY A 30 51.07 -31.15 -4.21
C GLY A 30 50.72 -31.77 -2.87
N PHE A 31 50.10 -30.98 -1.95
CA PHE A 31 49.70 -31.51 -0.65
C PHE A 31 48.54 -32.49 -0.78
N GLU A 32 48.62 -33.59 -0.02
CA GLU A 32 47.58 -34.61 0.04
C GLU A 32 47.13 -34.86 1.49
N GLY A 33 45.86 -35.22 1.67
CA GLY A 33 45.27 -35.66 2.92
C GLY A 33 45.26 -34.57 4.01
N TRP A 34 45.81 -34.85 5.19
CA TRP A 34 45.72 -33.94 6.34
C TRP A 34 46.44 -32.59 6.15
N LYS A 35 47.43 -32.52 5.24
CA LYS A 35 48.13 -31.26 4.94
C LYS A 35 47.25 -30.33 4.09
N GLU A 36 46.55 -30.88 3.13
CA GLU A 36 45.57 -30.18 2.32
C GLU A 36 44.38 -29.71 3.19
N LEU A 37 43.89 -30.58 4.09
CA LEU A 37 42.88 -30.23 5.08
C LEU A 37 43.29 -29.01 5.90
N LEU A 38 44.51 -28.98 6.47
CA LEU A 38 44.99 -27.83 7.26
C LEU A 38 45.09 -26.54 6.44
N LEU A 39 45.39 -26.66 5.14
CA LEU A 39 45.50 -25.54 4.24
C LEU A 39 44.15 -24.84 3.97
N TYR A 40 43.09 -25.66 3.76
CA TYR A 40 41.77 -25.13 3.43
C TYR A 40 40.85 -24.87 4.64
N ILE A 41 41.13 -25.45 5.82
CA ILE A 41 40.29 -25.25 7.01
C ILE A 41 40.33 -23.80 7.52
N ALA A 42 41.49 -23.10 7.36
CA ALA A 42 41.63 -21.74 7.81
C ALA A 42 40.73 -20.77 7.02
N PRO A 43 40.76 -20.69 5.67
CA PRO A 43 39.84 -19.86 4.90
C PRO A 43 38.37 -20.27 5.11
N TYR A 44 38.09 -21.59 5.23
CA TYR A 44 36.74 -22.10 5.52
C TYR A 44 36.18 -21.57 6.85
N LEU A 45 36.95 -21.64 7.94
CA LEU A 45 36.51 -21.14 9.24
C LEU A 45 36.36 -19.62 9.28
N VAL A 46 37.22 -18.88 8.56
CA VAL A 46 37.11 -17.41 8.46
C VAL A 46 35.78 -17.00 7.85
N ILE A 47 35.29 -17.70 6.83
CA ILE A 47 34.08 -17.37 6.13
C ILE A 47 32.83 -18.02 6.72
N GLY A 48 32.95 -19.26 7.23
CA GLY A 48 31.83 -20.12 7.59
C GLY A 48 31.48 -20.21 9.07
N TYR A 49 32.28 -19.59 9.99
CA TYR A 49 32.07 -19.79 11.42
C TYR A 49 30.66 -19.38 11.88
N ASP A 50 30.09 -18.32 11.32
CA ASP A 50 28.74 -17.85 11.65
C ASP A 50 27.66 -18.82 11.14
N VAL A 51 27.80 -19.33 9.91
CA VAL A 51 26.89 -20.33 9.34
C VAL A 51 26.89 -21.60 10.20
N LEU A 52 28.08 -22.09 10.57
CA LEU A 52 28.23 -23.26 11.43
C LEU A 52 27.62 -23.03 12.81
N TRP A 53 27.86 -21.85 13.40
CA TRP A 53 27.33 -21.50 14.70
C TRP A 53 25.81 -21.37 14.68
N ASP A 54 25.26 -20.69 13.67
CA ASP A 54 23.81 -20.52 13.51
C ASP A 54 23.14 -21.90 13.25
N ALA A 55 23.74 -22.78 12.46
CA ALA A 55 23.26 -24.15 12.28
C ALA A 55 23.17 -24.92 13.62
N ILE A 56 24.24 -24.90 14.44
CA ILE A 56 24.26 -25.54 15.76
C ILE A 56 23.19 -24.93 16.67
N ARG A 57 23.09 -23.62 16.70
CA ARG A 57 22.11 -22.89 17.52
C ARG A 57 20.67 -23.22 17.12
N ASN A 58 20.38 -23.26 15.83
CA ASN A 58 19.04 -23.53 15.30
C ASN A 58 18.61 -24.98 15.56
N ILE A 59 19.54 -25.93 15.47
CA ILE A 59 19.31 -27.33 15.89
C ILE A 59 18.93 -27.37 17.38
N ALA A 60 19.68 -26.66 18.25
CA ALA A 60 19.43 -26.62 19.68
C ALA A 60 18.04 -26.03 20.05
N HIS A 61 17.49 -25.17 19.16
CA HIS A 61 16.16 -24.59 19.31
C HIS A 61 15.05 -25.36 18.56
N GLY A 62 15.34 -26.56 18.02
CA GLY A 62 14.37 -27.40 17.33
C GLY A 62 14.09 -27.03 15.87
N GLN A 63 14.85 -26.10 15.30
CA GLN A 63 14.78 -25.73 13.89
C GLN A 63 15.85 -26.48 13.09
N VAL A 64 15.63 -27.79 12.90
CA VAL A 64 16.65 -28.71 12.38
C VAL A 64 16.85 -28.61 10.88
N PHE A 65 15.92 -28.07 10.08
CA PHE A 65 15.99 -28.10 8.61
C PHE A 65 15.97 -26.70 7.99
N ASP A 66 16.85 -25.81 8.49
CA ASP A 66 17.06 -24.49 7.90
C ASP A 66 18.18 -24.49 6.85
N GLU A 67 18.36 -23.34 6.19
CA GLU A 67 19.37 -23.15 5.15
C GLU A 67 20.80 -23.26 5.68
N HIS A 68 21.08 -22.79 6.90
CA HIS A 68 22.38 -22.88 7.53
C HIS A 68 22.76 -24.32 7.86
N PHE A 69 21.78 -25.13 8.29
CA PHE A 69 21.96 -26.55 8.52
C PHE A 69 22.32 -27.31 7.25
N LEU A 70 21.58 -27.05 6.15
CA LEU A 70 21.86 -27.71 4.86
C LEU A 70 23.27 -27.38 4.35
N MET A 71 23.66 -26.11 4.43
CA MET A 71 24.99 -25.64 4.02
C MET A 71 26.11 -26.20 4.92
N ALA A 72 25.88 -26.23 6.24
CA ALA A 72 26.84 -26.79 7.18
C ALA A 72 27.07 -28.26 6.93
N ILE A 73 26.02 -29.09 6.78
CA ILE A 73 26.15 -30.52 6.47
C ILE A 73 26.83 -30.74 5.14
N ALA A 74 26.46 -29.99 4.11
CA ALA A 74 27.04 -30.17 2.79
C ALA A 74 28.53 -29.85 2.76
N THR A 75 28.95 -28.73 3.37
CA THR A 75 30.36 -28.32 3.37
C THR A 75 31.23 -29.15 4.34
N VAL A 76 30.72 -29.50 5.52
CA VAL A 76 31.42 -30.42 6.45
C VAL A 76 31.50 -31.83 5.84
N GLY A 77 30.43 -32.29 5.17
CA GLY A 77 30.43 -33.55 4.45
C GLY A 77 31.46 -33.57 3.31
N ALA A 78 31.61 -32.47 2.56
CA ALA A 78 32.64 -32.33 1.53
C ALA A 78 34.05 -32.43 2.12
N PHE A 79 34.31 -31.82 3.29
CA PHE A 79 35.55 -32.01 4.05
C PHE A 79 35.75 -33.49 4.43
N GLY A 80 34.69 -34.20 4.82
CA GLY A 80 34.74 -35.62 5.18
C GLY A 80 35.07 -36.56 4.00
N VAL A 81 34.74 -36.14 2.79
CA VAL A 81 35.04 -36.92 1.54
C VAL A 81 36.41 -36.56 0.97
N GLY A 82 36.99 -35.42 1.36
CA GLY A 82 38.30 -34.95 0.90
C GLY A 82 38.25 -33.78 -0.08
N ASP A 83 37.04 -33.20 -0.33
CA ASP A 83 36.87 -32.12 -1.29
C ASP A 83 36.99 -30.72 -0.61
N TYR A 84 38.15 -30.47 -0.03
CA TYR A 84 38.44 -29.29 0.79
C TYR A 84 38.35 -27.99 0.01
N ARG A 85 38.77 -27.97 -1.27
CA ARG A 85 38.69 -26.81 -2.17
C ARG A 85 37.25 -26.42 -2.42
N GLU A 86 36.43 -27.41 -2.79
CA GLU A 86 35.02 -27.21 -3.11
C GLU A 86 34.24 -26.70 -1.89
N ALA A 87 34.45 -27.32 -0.72
CA ALA A 87 33.82 -26.92 0.51
C ALA A 87 34.08 -25.44 0.86
N SER A 88 35.34 -25.00 0.74
CA SER A 88 35.74 -23.63 1.01
C SER A 88 35.14 -22.63 0.02
N ALA A 89 35.14 -22.98 -1.27
CA ALA A 89 34.60 -22.16 -2.33
C ALA A 89 33.08 -22.05 -2.23
N VAL A 90 32.38 -23.14 -1.99
CA VAL A 90 30.91 -23.15 -1.78
C VAL A 90 30.51 -22.22 -0.65
N MET A 91 31.23 -22.26 0.48
CA MET A 91 30.95 -21.37 1.62
C MET A 91 31.18 -19.89 1.27
N ILE A 92 32.22 -19.59 0.47
CA ILE A 92 32.46 -18.21 -0.02
C ILE A 92 31.32 -17.75 -0.91
N PHE A 93 30.89 -18.55 -1.89
CA PHE A 93 29.78 -18.18 -2.77
C PHE A 93 28.45 -18.03 -2.02
N TYR A 94 28.19 -18.89 -1.05
CA TYR A 94 27.03 -18.76 -0.19
C TYR A 94 27.04 -17.42 0.55
N GLN A 95 28.16 -17.04 1.16
CA GLN A 95 28.29 -15.76 1.87
C GLN A 95 28.21 -14.54 0.94
N VAL A 96 28.65 -14.66 -0.32
CA VAL A 96 28.43 -13.61 -1.34
C VAL A 96 26.93 -13.46 -1.63
N GLY A 97 26.20 -14.57 -1.78
CA GLY A 97 24.76 -14.58 -1.95
C GLY A 97 24.03 -13.92 -0.78
N GLU A 98 24.38 -14.30 0.46
CA GLU A 98 23.85 -13.75 1.70
C GLU A 98 24.12 -12.23 1.81
N LEU A 99 25.32 -11.79 1.48
CA LEU A 99 25.65 -10.37 1.49
C LEU A 99 24.81 -9.59 0.47
N PHE A 100 24.67 -10.12 -0.75
CA PHE A 100 23.85 -9.49 -1.80
C PHE A 100 22.38 -9.42 -1.37
N GLN A 101 21.83 -10.50 -0.82
CA GLN A 101 20.49 -10.57 -0.24
C GLN A 101 20.29 -9.50 0.84
N SER A 102 21.22 -9.43 1.81
CA SER A 102 21.18 -8.46 2.91
C SER A 102 21.18 -7.00 2.41
N ILE A 103 21.97 -6.70 1.36
CA ILE A 103 22.02 -5.36 0.75
C ILE A 103 20.68 -5.05 0.04
N ALA A 104 20.15 -6.02 -0.72
CA ALA A 104 18.91 -5.84 -1.48
C ALA A 104 17.70 -5.64 -0.57
N VAL A 105 17.54 -6.49 0.46
CA VAL A 105 16.50 -6.37 1.48
C VAL A 105 16.63 -5.05 2.24
N GLY A 106 17.87 -4.67 2.62
CA GLY A 106 18.13 -3.40 3.28
C GLY A 106 17.76 -2.19 2.41
N LYS A 107 18.00 -2.25 1.10
CA LYS A 107 17.63 -1.18 0.15
C LYS A 107 16.12 -1.08 -0.03
N SER A 108 15.43 -2.22 -0.09
CA SER A 108 13.95 -2.25 -0.19
C SER A 108 13.29 -1.72 1.08
N ARG A 109 13.76 -2.15 2.25
CA ARG A 109 13.29 -1.60 3.54
C ARG A 109 13.56 -0.10 3.67
N LYS A 110 14.70 0.39 3.15
CA LYS A 110 14.99 1.83 3.13
C LYS A 110 14.03 2.63 2.25
N SER A 111 13.48 2.05 1.21
CA SER A 111 12.46 2.72 0.38
C SER A 111 11.12 2.86 1.12
N ILE A 112 10.80 1.94 2.02
CA ILE A 112 9.68 2.06 2.96
C ILE A 112 10.06 3.03 4.10
N SER A 113 11.29 2.96 4.61
CA SER A 113 11.82 3.88 5.63
C SER A 113 11.99 5.32 5.13
N ALA A 114 12.05 5.57 3.82
CA ALA A 114 11.99 6.93 3.27
C ALA A 114 10.60 7.57 3.45
N LEU A 115 9.55 6.75 3.67
CA LEU A 115 8.25 7.22 4.15
C LEU A 115 8.30 7.59 5.64
N MET A 116 9.18 6.97 6.44
CA MET A 116 9.43 7.37 7.83
C MET A 116 10.21 8.70 7.93
N ASP A 117 10.79 9.16 6.82
CA ASP A 117 11.45 10.47 6.73
C ASP A 117 10.43 11.65 6.74
N ILE A 118 9.12 11.34 6.70
CA ILE A 118 8.05 12.34 6.93
C ILE A 118 7.91 12.73 8.40
N ARG A 119 8.43 11.93 9.35
CA ARG A 119 8.36 12.24 10.78
C ARG A 119 9.11 13.53 11.07
N PRO A 120 8.48 14.49 11.75
CA PRO A 120 9.13 15.69 12.23
C PRO A 120 10.05 15.37 13.41
N ASP A 121 11.22 16.01 13.46
CA ASP A 121 12.20 15.78 14.53
C ASP A 121 11.88 16.62 15.79
N TYR A 122 11.21 17.76 15.61
CA TYR A 122 10.87 18.72 16.68
C TYR A 122 9.64 19.56 16.30
N ALA A 123 9.08 20.22 17.29
CA ALA A 123 8.07 21.28 17.15
C ALA A 123 8.53 22.55 17.90
N VAL A 124 8.21 23.72 17.36
CA VAL A 124 8.43 25.00 18.04
C VAL A 124 7.10 25.51 18.55
N VAL A 125 6.90 25.50 19.86
CA VAL A 125 5.65 25.89 20.53
C VAL A 125 5.80 27.29 21.12
N VAL A 126 4.72 28.08 21.08
CA VAL A 126 4.66 29.38 21.76
C VAL A 126 3.99 29.22 23.13
N ARG A 127 4.78 29.29 24.20
CA ARG A 127 4.33 29.26 25.59
C ARG A 127 4.71 30.58 26.29
N ASP A 128 3.76 31.25 26.92
CA ASP A 128 3.97 32.54 27.59
C ASP A 128 4.68 33.60 26.71
N GLY A 129 4.39 33.61 25.41
CA GLY A 129 4.98 34.53 24.43
C GLY A 129 6.43 34.23 24.05
N LYS A 130 6.97 33.07 24.39
CA LYS A 130 8.31 32.59 24.00
C LYS A 130 8.23 31.35 23.14
N GLU A 131 9.11 31.28 22.13
CA GLU A 131 9.31 30.08 21.32
C GLU A 131 10.14 29.06 22.12
N GLU A 132 9.61 27.86 22.25
CA GLU A 132 10.26 26.72 22.89
C GLU A 132 10.31 25.53 21.92
N THR A 133 11.49 24.91 21.76
CA THR A 133 11.66 23.72 20.92
C THR A 133 11.43 22.48 21.78
N VAL A 134 10.45 21.69 21.42
CA VAL A 134 10.04 20.48 22.15
C VAL A 134 9.92 19.29 21.20
N SER A 135 9.80 18.07 21.74
CA SER A 135 9.41 16.90 20.96
C SER A 135 7.95 17.05 20.49
N PRO A 136 7.58 16.60 19.27
CA PRO A 136 6.18 16.64 18.82
C PRO A 136 5.20 15.94 19.77
N GLU A 137 5.67 14.91 20.52
CA GLU A 137 4.87 14.20 21.52
C GLU A 137 4.55 15.03 22.77
N GLU A 138 5.30 16.12 23.01
CA GLU A 138 5.13 17.01 24.17
C GLU A 138 4.18 18.18 23.88
N VAL A 139 3.68 18.29 22.65
CA VAL A 139 2.75 19.37 22.25
C VAL A 139 1.34 18.99 22.61
N GLU A 140 0.67 19.87 23.36
CA GLU A 140 -0.72 19.68 23.78
C GLU A 140 -1.72 20.17 22.71
N LEU A 141 -2.96 19.66 22.82
CA LEU A 141 -4.07 20.07 21.94
C LEU A 141 -4.39 21.56 22.14
N GLY A 142 -4.49 22.32 21.06
CA GLY A 142 -4.81 23.74 21.07
C GLY A 142 -3.63 24.67 21.29
N GLU A 143 -2.43 24.16 21.50
CA GLU A 143 -1.20 24.97 21.53
C GLU A 143 -0.89 25.57 20.15
N THR A 144 -0.20 26.69 20.15
CA THR A 144 0.24 27.36 18.92
C THR A 144 1.68 26.94 18.59
N ILE A 145 1.88 26.41 17.42
CA ILE A 145 3.21 26.05 16.89
C ILE A 145 3.63 27.03 15.78
N VAL A 146 4.91 27.33 15.72
CA VAL A 146 5.53 28.19 14.69
C VAL A 146 6.27 27.30 13.71
N ILE A 147 6.02 27.48 12.42
CA ILE A 147 6.63 26.67 11.35
C ILE A 147 7.27 27.60 10.33
N LYS A 148 8.60 27.49 10.19
CA LYS A 148 9.41 28.33 9.30
C LYS A 148 9.54 27.68 7.90
N PRO A 149 9.84 28.46 6.86
CA PRO A 149 10.11 27.92 5.53
C PRO A 149 11.20 26.84 5.55
N GLY A 150 10.93 25.71 4.87
CA GLY A 150 11.80 24.54 4.82
C GLY A 150 11.56 23.52 5.95
N GLU A 151 10.78 23.85 6.97
CA GLU A 151 10.48 22.94 8.07
C GLU A 151 9.29 22.01 7.75
N LYS A 152 9.32 20.82 8.33
CA LYS A 152 8.18 19.89 8.31
C LYS A 152 7.12 20.36 9.31
N ILE A 153 5.86 20.27 8.93
CA ILE A 153 4.73 20.56 9.82
C ILE A 153 4.63 19.42 10.85
N PRO A 154 4.78 19.72 12.17
CA PRO A 154 4.91 18.67 13.17
C PRO A 154 3.59 18.01 13.57
N LEU A 155 2.48 18.76 13.60
CA LEU A 155 1.15 18.29 13.97
C LEU A 155 0.08 18.82 13.02
N ASP A 156 -1.04 18.12 12.95
CA ASP A 156 -2.21 18.58 12.21
C ASP A 156 -2.83 19.79 12.95
N GLY A 157 -3.23 20.81 12.20
CA GLY A 157 -3.79 22.02 12.78
C GLY A 157 -4.36 23.00 11.77
N GLU A 158 -4.78 24.17 12.26
CA GLU A 158 -5.35 25.27 11.50
C GLU A 158 -4.42 26.49 11.55
N ILE A 159 -4.18 27.12 10.41
CA ILE A 159 -3.39 28.34 10.35
C ILE A 159 -4.16 29.49 11.00
N ILE A 160 -3.58 30.08 12.05
CA ILE A 160 -4.15 31.23 12.75
C ILE A 160 -3.51 32.55 12.35
N ASP A 161 -2.28 32.50 11.80
CA ASP A 161 -1.55 33.66 11.29
C ASP A 161 -0.56 33.25 10.22
N GLY A 162 -0.38 34.11 9.21
CA GLY A 162 0.53 33.88 8.09
C GLY A 162 -0.14 33.24 6.87
N SER A 163 0.66 33.07 5.82
CA SER A 163 0.28 32.36 4.59
C SER A 163 1.50 31.67 3.98
N THR A 164 1.30 30.55 3.32
CA THR A 164 2.37 29.76 2.75
C THR A 164 1.93 28.88 1.59
N SER A 165 2.89 28.35 0.84
CA SER A 165 2.70 27.19 -0.03
C SER A 165 3.26 25.95 0.68
N VAL A 166 2.49 24.87 0.72
CA VAL A 166 2.84 23.62 1.40
C VAL A 166 3.13 22.53 0.37
N ASN A 167 4.27 21.87 0.51
CA ASN A 167 4.60 20.70 -0.30
C ASN A 167 4.02 19.43 0.34
N THR A 168 3.05 18.83 -0.32
CA THR A 168 2.36 17.62 0.11
C THR A 168 2.89 16.35 -0.56
N ALA A 169 3.92 16.45 -1.43
CA ALA A 169 4.41 15.36 -2.26
C ALA A 169 4.80 14.10 -1.48
N ALA A 170 5.29 14.25 -0.26
CA ALA A 170 5.67 13.13 0.60
C ALA A 170 4.45 12.28 1.05
N LEU A 171 3.28 12.89 1.17
CA LEU A 171 2.04 12.25 1.60
C LEU A 171 1.16 11.83 0.43
N THR A 172 0.90 12.75 -0.50
CA THR A 172 -0.08 12.56 -1.59
C THR A 172 0.56 12.12 -2.91
N GLY A 173 1.88 12.26 -3.04
CA GLY A 173 2.59 12.05 -4.31
C GLY A 173 2.41 13.20 -5.32
N GLU A 174 1.71 14.28 -4.97
CA GLU A 174 1.52 15.45 -5.83
C GLU A 174 2.74 16.37 -5.81
N SER A 175 3.24 16.74 -6.98
CA SER A 175 4.42 17.59 -7.10
C SER A 175 4.10 19.09 -7.03
N LEU A 176 2.82 19.48 -7.16
CA LEU A 176 2.40 20.88 -7.10
C LEU A 176 2.14 21.28 -5.64
N PRO A 177 2.79 22.35 -5.14
CA PRO A 177 2.50 22.88 -3.82
C PRO A 177 1.06 23.40 -3.72
N ALA A 178 0.47 23.28 -2.52
CA ALA A 178 -0.84 23.83 -2.21
C ALA A 178 -0.69 25.16 -1.43
N ASP A 179 -1.31 26.23 -1.92
CA ASP A 179 -1.33 27.52 -1.22
C ASP A 179 -2.30 27.45 -0.04
N LYS A 180 -1.87 27.97 1.11
CA LYS A 180 -2.58 27.96 2.39
C LYS A 180 -2.57 29.33 3.06
N THR A 181 -3.71 29.71 3.60
CA THR A 181 -3.95 31.00 4.28
C THR A 181 -4.59 30.79 5.65
N VAL A 182 -4.79 31.87 6.40
CA VAL A 182 -5.47 31.83 7.69
C VAL A 182 -6.86 31.18 7.57
N GLY A 183 -7.15 30.22 8.46
CA GLY A 183 -8.35 29.39 8.45
C GLY A 183 -8.20 28.06 7.70
N ASP A 184 -7.14 27.89 6.91
CA ASP A 184 -6.88 26.63 6.21
C ASP A 184 -6.25 25.59 7.14
N ARG A 185 -6.61 24.32 6.93
CA ARG A 185 -5.97 23.19 7.61
C ARG A 185 -4.64 22.83 6.96
N VAL A 186 -3.67 22.51 7.82
CA VAL A 186 -2.36 21.95 7.44
C VAL A 186 -2.17 20.59 8.09
N THR A 187 -1.44 19.73 7.39
CA THR A 187 -1.27 18.32 7.76
C THR A 187 0.17 18.04 8.15
N SER A 188 0.35 17.31 9.25
CA SER A 188 1.65 16.86 9.73
C SER A 188 2.42 16.05 8.66
N GLY A 189 3.75 16.23 8.62
CA GLY A 189 4.63 15.56 7.64
C GLY A 189 4.73 16.25 6.28
N THR A 190 3.94 17.28 6.01
CA THR A 190 4.11 18.16 4.85
C THR A 190 5.19 19.20 5.12
N ILE A 191 5.75 19.84 4.08
CA ILE A 191 6.83 20.81 4.21
C ILE A 191 6.33 22.21 3.91
N ASN A 192 6.55 23.12 4.84
CA ASN A 192 6.31 24.54 4.64
C ASN A 192 7.36 25.12 3.65
N LEU A 193 6.94 25.77 2.56
CA LEU A 193 7.87 26.25 1.51
C LEU A 193 8.20 27.73 1.57
N SER A 194 7.27 28.59 2.00
CA SER A 194 7.42 30.05 1.79
C SER A 194 7.31 30.88 3.07
N GLY A 195 6.14 31.18 3.57
CA GLY A 195 5.95 32.07 4.72
C GLY A 195 6.14 31.39 6.08
N VAL A 196 6.39 32.17 7.11
CA VAL A 196 6.24 31.68 8.50
C VAL A 196 4.77 31.62 8.82
N ILE A 197 4.31 30.49 9.34
CA ILE A 197 2.92 30.27 9.74
C ILE A 197 2.83 29.93 11.22
N HIS A 198 1.76 30.42 11.86
CA HIS A 198 1.36 30.01 13.19
C HIS A 198 0.16 29.09 13.07
N VAL A 199 0.27 27.90 13.63
CA VAL A 199 -0.73 26.86 13.52
C VAL A 199 -1.23 26.49 14.91
N ARG A 200 -2.55 26.47 15.10
CA ARG A 200 -3.18 25.94 16.31
C ARG A 200 -3.38 24.45 16.14
N THR A 201 -2.79 23.64 17.02
CA THR A 201 -2.87 22.18 16.96
C THR A 201 -4.30 21.66 17.15
N GLN A 202 -4.72 20.71 16.31
CA GLN A 202 -6.03 20.06 16.36
C GLN A 202 -5.96 18.58 16.76
N SER A 203 -4.76 18.02 16.86
CA SER A 203 -4.52 16.62 17.30
C SER A 203 -3.26 16.53 18.15
N ARG A 204 -3.16 15.50 18.99
CA ARG A 204 -1.89 15.08 19.60
C ARG A 204 -1.03 14.33 18.59
N PHE A 205 0.27 14.16 18.88
CA PHE A 205 1.19 13.52 17.92
C PHE A 205 0.75 12.09 17.56
N GLU A 206 0.34 11.28 18.53
CA GLU A 206 -0.10 9.90 18.30
C GLU A 206 -1.36 9.82 17.39
N GLU A 207 -2.17 10.87 17.41
CA GLU A 207 -3.39 10.98 16.60
C GLU A 207 -3.15 11.72 15.27
N SER A 208 -1.94 12.23 15.05
CA SER A 208 -1.60 12.99 13.84
C SER A 208 -1.58 12.10 12.59
N THR A 209 -1.80 12.72 11.44
CA THR A 209 -1.76 12.05 10.14
C THR A 209 -0.42 11.32 9.92
N VAL A 210 0.69 11.95 10.30
CA VAL A 210 2.02 11.33 10.22
C VAL A 210 2.12 10.07 11.09
N ALA A 211 1.69 10.13 12.35
CA ALA A 211 1.78 8.99 13.26
C ALA A 211 0.98 7.79 12.73
N LYS A 212 -0.24 8.03 12.25
CA LYS A 212 -1.11 7.02 11.63
C LYS A 212 -0.50 6.40 10.38
N ILE A 213 0.09 7.21 9.51
CA ILE A 213 0.77 6.71 8.30
C ILE A 213 1.95 5.83 8.67
N LEU A 214 2.76 6.25 9.67
CA LEU A 214 3.90 5.47 10.15
C LEU A 214 3.47 4.13 10.72
N GLU A 215 2.43 4.11 11.55
CA GLU A 215 1.84 2.88 12.09
C GLU A 215 1.32 1.95 10.99
N LEU A 216 0.60 2.47 10.00
CA LEU A 216 0.12 1.68 8.86
C LEU A 216 1.25 1.06 8.04
N VAL A 217 2.33 1.81 7.83
CA VAL A 217 3.51 1.33 7.10
C VAL A 217 4.24 0.25 7.91
N GLU A 218 4.38 0.42 9.22
CA GLU A 218 5.02 -0.54 10.12
C GLU A 218 4.22 -1.84 10.20
N ASN A 219 2.92 -1.74 10.41
CA ASN A 219 2.01 -2.89 10.52
C ASN A 219 1.75 -3.58 9.17
N SER A 220 1.99 -2.91 8.03
CA SER A 220 1.84 -3.52 6.69
C SER A 220 2.72 -4.74 6.47
N SER A 221 3.80 -4.87 7.24
CA SER A 221 4.72 -6.02 7.20
C SER A 221 4.16 -7.29 7.86
N GLU A 222 3.12 -7.19 8.68
CA GLU A 222 2.60 -8.34 9.44
C GLU A 222 1.61 -9.19 8.65
N LYS A 223 0.83 -8.60 7.73
CA LYS A 223 -0.20 -9.31 6.96
C LYS A 223 0.39 -9.93 5.68
N LYS A 224 0.87 -11.17 5.81
CA LYS A 224 1.51 -11.93 4.72
C LYS A 224 0.54 -12.34 3.62
N ALA A 225 0.96 -12.18 2.37
CA ALA A 225 0.24 -12.68 1.20
C ALA A 225 0.12 -14.22 1.20
N ARG A 226 -0.88 -14.74 0.45
CA ARG A 226 -1.04 -16.20 0.25
C ARG A 226 0.20 -16.82 -0.38
N ALA A 227 0.87 -16.10 -1.30
CA ALA A 227 2.11 -16.53 -1.91
C ALA A 227 3.24 -16.71 -0.88
N GLU A 228 3.40 -15.79 0.09
CA GLU A 228 4.38 -15.92 1.18
C GLU A 228 4.04 -17.07 2.12
N ASN A 229 2.76 -17.23 2.46
CA ASN A 229 2.28 -18.35 3.28
C ASN A 229 2.48 -19.70 2.57
N PHE A 230 2.31 -19.75 1.24
CA PHE A 230 2.58 -20.93 0.42
C PHE A 230 4.06 -21.29 0.50
N ILE A 231 4.98 -20.35 0.33
CA ILE A 231 6.43 -20.59 0.40
C ILE A 231 6.82 -21.12 1.77
N THR A 232 6.32 -20.51 2.86
CA THR A 232 6.60 -20.97 4.23
C THR A 232 6.09 -22.40 4.46
N ARG A 233 4.91 -22.73 3.94
CA ARG A 233 4.32 -24.08 4.03
C ARG A 233 5.07 -25.06 3.15
N PHE A 234 5.43 -24.66 1.93
CA PHE A 234 6.21 -25.46 0.99
C PHE A 234 7.58 -25.83 1.57
N SER A 235 8.34 -24.86 2.10
CA SER A 235 9.64 -25.09 2.71
C SER A 235 9.58 -26.12 3.85
N ARG A 236 8.53 -26.10 4.66
CA ARG A 236 8.34 -27.04 5.78
C ARG A 236 8.25 -28.51 5.34
N TRP A 237 7.68 -28.80 4.18
CA TRP A 237 7.58 -30.15 3.64
C TRP A 237 8.71 -30.49 2.67
N TYR A 238 9.13 -29.52 1.89
CA TYR A 238 10.15 -29.68 0.86
C TYR A 238 11.49 -30.06 1.48
N THR A 239 11.97 -29.37 2.50
CA THR A 239 13.30 -29.61 3.08
C THR A 239 13.46 -31.02 3.66
N PRO A 240 12.54 -31.57 4.47
CA PRO A 240 12.63 -32.97 4.89
C PRO A 240 12.63 -33.96 3.72
N CYS A 241 11.80 -33.76 2.70
CA CYS A 241 11.78 -34.64 1.51
C CYS A 241 13.11 -34.64 0.79
N VAL A 242 13.74 -33.49 0.67
CA VAL A 242 15.06 -33.34 0.05
C VAL A 242 16.15 -34.05 0.87
N VAL A 243 16.17 -33.88 2.18
CA VAL A 243 17.13 -34.56 3.06
C VAL A 243 16.98 -36.06 2.96
N ILE A 244 15.75 -36.59 2.97
CA ILE A 244 15.50 -38.01 2.74
C ILE A 244 15.99 -38.44 1.35
N GLY A 245 15.71 -37.65 0.32
CA GLY A 245 16.19 -37.90 -1.05
C GLY A 245 17.71 -37.97 -1.15
N ALA A 246 18.40 -37.04 -0.46
CA ALA A 246 19.87 -37.04 -0.39
C ALA A 246 20.43 -38.33 0.30
N VAL A 247 19.83 -38.73 1.43
CA VAL A 247 20.18 -39.95 2.13
C VAL A 247 19.94 -41.19 1.24
N VAL A 248 18.80 -41.22 0.56
CA VAL A 248 18.49 -42.29 -0.43
C VAL A 248 19.53 -42.31 -1.54
N LEU A 249 19.92 -41.17 -2.08
CA LEU A 249 20.92 -41.03 -3.13
C LEU A 249 22.33 -41.45 -2.67
N ALA A 250 22.67 -41.17 -1.40
CA ALA A 250 23.95 -41.58 -0.83
C ALA A 250 24.07 -43.10 -0.60
N ILE A 251 22.96 -43.78 -0.28
CA ILE A 251 22.96 -45.16 0.20
C ILE A 251 22.50 -46.17 -0.87
N ILE A 252 21.37 -45.93 -1.54
CA ILE A 252 20.76 -46.95 -2.43
C ILE A 252 21.61 -47.25 -3.66
N PRO A 253 22.10 -46.27 -4.43
CA PRO A 253 22.86 -46.59 -5.65
C PRO A 253 24.19 -47.34 -5.39
N PRO A 254 25.00 -47.02 -4.34
CA PRO A 254 26.16 -47.86 -3.99
C PRO A 254 25.76 -49.29 -3.65
N LEU A 255 24.70 -49.48 -2.86
CA LEU A 255 24.22 -50.81 -2.50
C LEU A 255 23.76 -51.62 -3.74
N VAL A 256 23.02 -51.01 -4.65
CA VAL A 256 22.59 -51.62 -5.91
C VAL A 256 23.81 -51.97 -6.75
N SER A 257 24.81 -51.08 -6.86
CA SER A 257 26.06 -51.37 -7.60
C SER A 257 26.83 -52.55 -7.01
N MET A 258 26.85 -52.66 -5.66
CA MET A 258 27.46 -53.81 -4.99
C MET A 258 26.69 -55.11 -5.27
N LEU A 259 25.36 -55.09 -5.27
CA LEU A 259 24.53 -56.25 -5.64
C LEU A 259 24.72 -56.65 -7.10
N MET A 260 25.08 -55.73 -7.98
CA MET A 260 25.42 -55.99 -9.38
C MET A 260 26.89 -56.43 -9.60
N GLY A 261 27.62 -56.68 -8.52
CA GLY A 261 28.98 -57.22 -8.56
C GLY A 261 30.10 -56.18 -8.52
N THR A 262 29.82 -54.93 -8.32
CA THR A 262 30.85 -53.88 -8.14
C THR A 262 31.47 -54.01 -6.74
N PRO A 263 32.80 -54.06 -6.56
CA PRO A 263 33.40 -54.16 -5.24
C PRO A 263 33.14 -52.92 -4.40
N SER A 264 32.88 -53.11 -3.09
CA SER A 264 32.71 -52.01 -2.13
C SER A 264 34.06 -51.32 -1.93
N THR A 265 34.19 -50.13 -2.52
CA THR A 265 35.38 -49.28 -2.39
C THR A 265 35.00 -47.93 -1.85
N TRP A 266 35.92 -47.27 -1.13
CA TRP A 266 35.68 -45.87 -0.67
C TRP A 266 35.34 -44.95 -1.84
N ARG A 267 35.98 -45.13 -3.01
CA ARG A 267 35.70 -44.34 -4.22
C ARG A 267 34.28 -44.51 -4.76
N LEU A 268 33.63 -45.67 -4.55
CA LEU A 268 32.22 -45.84 -4.90
C LEU A 268 31.31 -45.04 -3.98
N TRP A 269 31.55 -45.11 -2.67
CA TRP A 269 30.76 -44.38 -1.66
C TRP A 269 30.99 -42.89 -1.73
N SER A 270 32.24 -42.39 -1.83
CA SER A 270 32.54 -40.96 -1.90
C SER A 270 31.82 -40.29 -3.05
N ARG A 271 31.82 -40.88 -4.25
CA ARG A 271 31.12 -40.34 -5.43
C ARG A 271 29.60 -40.13 -5.20
N TRP A 272 28.94 -41.07 -4.53
CA TRP A 272 27.50 -40.93 -4.27
C TRP A 272 27.21 -40.01 -3.10
N ILE A 273 28.10 -39.93 -2.13
CA ILE A 273 28.04 -38.94 -1.05
C ILE A 273 28.22 -37.54 -1.62
N GLU A 274 29.19 -37.30 -2.49
CA GLU A 274 29.38 -36.00 -3.18
C GLU A 274 28.12 -35.58 -3.94
N ARG A 275 27.51 -36.50 -4.71
CA ARG A 275 26.24 -36.23 -5.39
C ARG A 275 25.10 -35.87 -4.42
N ALA A 276 25.00 -36.56 -3.31
CA ALA A 276 24.01 -36.32 -2.28
C ALA A 276 24.24 -34.97 -1.60
N LEU A 277 25.50 -34.58 -1.36
CA LEU A 277 25.85 -33.27 -0.79
C LEU A 277 25.54 -32.14 -1.81
N THR A 278 25.89 -32.33 -3.07
CA THR A 278 25.53 -31.40 -4.16
C THR A 278 24.01 -31.24 -4.26
N PHE A 279 23.25 -32.34 -4.19
CA PHE A 279 21.81 -32.35 -4.18
C PHE A 279 21.23 -31.54 -2.99
N LEU A 280 21.85 -31.65 -1.79
CA LEU A 280 21.47 -30.87 -0.61
C LEU A 280 21.71 -29.36 -0.81
N VAL A 281 22.87 -28.96 -1.34
CA VAL A 281 23.21 -27.55 -1.60
C VAL A 281 22.19 -26.88 -2.52
N VAL A 282 21.85 -27.54 -3.64
CA VAL A 282 20.88 -27.01 -4.62
C VAL A 282 19.48 -26.84 -4.04
N SER A 283 19.17 -27.64 -3.03
CA SER A 283 17.79 -27.73 -2.52
C SER A 283 17.35 -26.58 -1.66
N CYS A 284 18.23 -25.63 -1.27
CA CYS A 284 17.83 -24.45 -0.53
C CYS A 284 16.86 -23.58 -1.36
N PRO A 285 15.63 -23.27 -0.90
CA PRO A 285 14.70 -22.41 -1.63
C PRO A 285 15.03 -20.91 -1.47
N CYS A 286 16.32 -20.54 -1.29
CA CYS A 286 16.78 -19.19 -0.93
C CYS A 286 16.23 -18.11 -1.85
N ALA A 287 16.25 -18.33 -3.17
CA ALA A 287 15.73 -17.37 -4.14
C ALA A 287 14.23 -17.07 -3.96
N LEU A 288 13.42 -18.07 -3.58
CA LEU A 288 11.98 -17.91 -3.34
C LEU A 288 11.70 -17.18 -2.04
N VAL A 289 12.35 -17.61 -0.96
CA VAL A 289 12.15 -17.07 0.40
C VAL A 289 12.46 -15.58 0.45
N VAL A 290 13.41 -15.12 -0.37
CA VAL A 290 13.85 -13.71 -0.40
C VAL A 290 13.10 -12.88 -1.43
N SER A 291 13.00 -13.37 -2.67
CA SER A 291 12.51 -12.54 -3.78
C SER A 291 11.02 -12.23 -3.69
N VAL A 292 10.21 -13.12 -3.09
CA VAL A 292 8.76 -12.92 -3.02
C VAL A 292 8.39 -11.83 -2.02
N PRO A 293 8.82 -11.86 -0.74
CA PRO A 293 8.60 -10.72 0.16
C PRO A 293 9.20 -9.42 -0.37
N LEU A 294 10.39 -9.49 -0.97
CA LEU A 294 11.04 -8.32 -1.57
C LEU A 294 10.21 -7.69 -2.69
N SER A 295 9.54 -8.50 -3.51
CA SER A 295 8.63 -8.02 -4.56
C SER A 295 7.42 -7.30 -3.97
N PHE A 296 6.81 -7.83 -2.92
CA PHE A 296 5.69 -7.18 -2.22
C PHE A 296 6.13 -5.88 -1.55
N PHE A 297 7.26 -5.87 -0.83
CA PHE A 297 7.82 -4.65 -0.25
C PHE A 297 8.12 -3.60 -1.33
N GLY A 298 8.66 -4.03 -2.46
CA GLY A 298 8.90 -3.15 -3.61
C GLY A 298 7.61 -2.56 -4.17
N GLY A 299 6.56 -3.36 -4.30
CA GLY A 299 5.24 -2.94 -4.77
C GLY A 299 4.53 -1.99 -3.80
N ILE A 300 4.51 -2.32 -2.50
CA ILE A 300 3.92 -1.47 -1.44
C ILE A 300 4.66 -0.13 -1.38
N GLY A 301 6.00 -0.13 -1.36
CA GLY A 301 6.79 1.09 -1.38
C GLY A 301 6.65 1.90 -2.68
N GLY A 302 6.39 1.23 -3.81
CA GLY A 302 6.06 1.89 -5.09
C GLY A 302 4.69 2.58 -5.03
N ALA A 303 3.66 1.89 -4.52
CA ALA A 303 2.31 2.41 -4.34
C ALA A 303 2.30 3.62 -3.41
N SER A 304 3.00 3.53 -2.30
CA SER A 304 3.05 4.60 -1.31
C SER A 304 3.67 5.90 -1.87
N ARG A 305 4.67 5.82 -2.75
CA ARG A 305 5.23 7.01 -3.45
C ARG A 305 4.23 7.68 -4.38
N ASP A 306 3.22 6.95 -4.83
CA ASP A 306 2.13 7.49 -5.63
C ASP A 306 0.92 7.89 -4.76
N GLY A 307 1.08 8.00 -3.42
CA GLY A 307 0.02 8.37 -2.48
C GLY A 307 -1.02 7.27 -2.24
N ILE A 308 -0.64 6.00 -2.41
CA ILE A 308 -1.52 4.83 -2.22
C ILE A 308 -0.93 3.98 -1.11
N LEU A 309 -1.56 3.97 0.07
CA LEU A 309 -1.15 3.14 1.20
C LEU A 309 -1.85 1.79 1.17
N ILE A 310 -1.07 0.71 1.13
CA ILE A 310 -1.57 -0.68 1.15
C ILE A 310 -1.14 -1.31 2.47
N LYS A 311 -2.09 -1.71 3.31
CA LYS A 311 -1.87 -2.23 4.67
C LYS A 311 -1.33 -3.66 4.75
N GLY A 312 -1.00 -4.28 3.63
CA GLY A 312 -0.42 -5.63 3.63
C GLY A 312 -0.26 -6.26 2.26
N ALA A 313 0.65 -7.22 2.18
CA ALA A 313 0.92 -7.97 0.96
C ALA A 313 -0.30 -8.81 0.49
N ASN A 314 -1.12 -9.30 1.43
CA ASN A 314 -2.37 -10.01 1.14
C ASN A 314 -3.40 -9.13 0.41
N TYR A 315 -3.49 -7.85 0.77
CA TYR A 315 -4.40 -6.91 0.10
C TYR A 315 -3.91 -6.55 -1.30
N MET A 316 -2.59 -6.42 -1.49
CA MET A 316 -2.01 -6.24 -2.82
C MET A 316 -2.28 -7.46 -3.72
N GLU A 317 -2.13 -8.68 -3.19
CA GLU A 317 -2.46 -9.90 -3.91
C GLU A 317 -3.95 -9.93 -4.29
N THR A 318 -4.85 -9.60 -3.36
CA THR A 318 -6.29 -9.59 -3.60
C THR A 318 -6.67 -8.51 -4.62
N LEU A 319 -6.14 -7.28 -4.47
CA LEU A 319 -6.37 -6.17 -5.41
C LEU A 319 -5.98 -6.52 -6.85
N SER A 320 -4.93 -7.33 -7.04
CA SER A 320 -4.52 -7.77 -8.37
C SER A 320 -5.56 -8.62 -9.11
N LYS A 321 -6.45 -9.28 -8.35
CA LYS A 321 -7.46 -10.23 -8.81
C LYS A 321 -8.87 -9.64 -8.87
N ILE A 322 -9.04 -8.38 -8.48
CA ILE A 322 -10.34 -7.70 -8.48
C ILE A 322 -10.91 -7.67 -9.90
N ASP A 323 -12.19 -8.00 -10.02
CA ASP A 323 -12.97 -7.93 -11.25
C ASP A 323 -14.24 -7.06 -11.12
N THR A 324 -14.62 -6.70 -9.91
CA THR A 324 -15.78 -5.87 -9.58
C THR A 324 -15.37 -4.75 -8.62
N VAL A 325 -15.70 -3.51 -8.97
CA VAL A 325 -15.48 -2.34 -8.11
C VAL A 325 -16.81 -1.71 -7.78
N VAL A 326 -17.08 -1.58 -6.50
CA VAL A 326 -18.29 -0.98 -5.93
C VAL A 326 -17.92 0.35 -5.32
N PHE A 327 -18.64 1.40 -5.67
CA PHE A 327 -18.39 2.77 -5.19
C PHE A 327 -19.54 3.24 -4.33
N ASP A 328 -19.23 3.92 -3.22
CA ASP A 328 -20.18 4.87 -2.67
C ASP A 328 -20.28 6.09 -3.59
N LYS A 329 -21.38 6.85 -3.52
CA LYS A 329 -21.56 8.06 -4.31
C LYS A 329 -20.88 9.26 -3.64
N THR A 330 -21.36 9.61 -2.45
CA THR A 330 -21.06 10.88 -1.77
C THR A 330 -19.65 10.87 -1.17
N GLY A 331 -18.85 11.92 -1.44
CA GLY A 331 -17.46 11.96 -0.97
C GLY A 331 -16.49 11.02 -1.72
N THR A 332 -17.00 10.09 -2.53
CA THR A 332 -16.22 9.11 -3.30
C THR A 332 -16.18 9.46 -4.79
N LEU A 333 -17.29 9.30 -5.51
CA LEU A 333 -17.43 9.70 -6.92
C LEU A 333 -17.76 11.19 -7.08
N THR A 334 -18.28 11.79 -6.02
CA THR A 334 -18.62 13.20 -5.91
C THR A 334 -17.79 13.85 -4.82
N LYS A 335 -17.76 15.19 -4.79
CA LYS A 335 -16.99 15.97 -3.81
C LYS A 335 -17.60 15.97 -2.41
N GLY A 336 -18.86 15.52 -2.26
CA GLY A 336 -19.62 15.68 -1.02
C GLY A 336 -20.05 17.13 -0.75
N THR A 337 -19.85 18.01 -1.70
CA THR A 337 -20.24 19.42 -1.63
C THR A 337 -21.39 19.69 -2.58
N PHE A 338 -22.46 20.26 -2.05
CA PHE A 338 -23.60 20.65 -2.86
C PHE A 338 -23.29 21.93 -3.65
N ALA A 339 -23.76 21.99 -4.88
CA ALA A 339 -23.65 23.16 -5.74
C ALA A 339 -24.95 23.41 -6.48
N VAL A 340 -25.27 24.69 -6.72
CA VAL A 340 -26.39 25.09 -7.56
C VAL A 340 -26.07 24.69 -9.01
N ASN A 341 -26.88 23.77 -9.55
CA ASN A 341 -26.70 23.23 -10.90
C ASN A 341 -27.56 23.96 -11.95
N ALA A 342 -28.78 24.34 -11.58
CA ALA A 342 -29.68 25.09 -12.44
C ALA A 342 -30.62 25.98 -11.62
N ILE A 343 -31.01 27.10 -12.22
CA ILE A 343 -31.99 28.05 -11.66
C ILE A 343 -33.12 28.19 -12.69
N HIS A 344 -34.33 27.91 -12.27
CA HIS A 344 -35.52 27.94 -13.15
C HIS A 344 -36.50 28.97 -12.59
N PRO A 345 -36.39 30.28 -13.00
CA PRO A 345 -37.31 31.31 -12.54
C PRO A 345 -38.64 31.29 -13.30
N GLU A 346 -39.72 31.67 -12.64
CA GLU A 346 -41.02 31.97 -13.24
C GLU A 346 -41.39 33.44 -13.04
N ASN A 347 -41.51 34.15 -14.15
CA ASN A 347 -41.87 35.59 -14.18
C ASN A 347 -40.95 36.54 -13.41
N ILE A 348 -39.75 36.08 -13.05
CA ILE A 348 -38.66 36.87 -12.43
C ILE A 348 -37.32 36.54 -13.06
N THR A 349 -36.26 37.25 -12.70
CA THR A 349 -34.91 36.95 -13.18
C THR A 349 -34.24 35.90 -12.30
N GLU A 350 -33.31 35.13 -12.89
CA GLU A 350 -32.49 34.15 -12.14
C GLU A 350 -31.75 34.81 -10.95
N ALA A 351 -31.20 35.99 -11.19
CA ALA A 351 -30.49 36.76 -10.17
C ALA A 351 -31.38 37.12 -8.97
N HIS A 352 -32.65 37.47 -9.23
CA HIS A 352 -33.60 37.80 -8.16
C HIS A 352 -34.05 36.54 -7.42
N LEU A 353 -34.29 35.43 -8.12
CA LEU A 353 -34.63 34.16 -7.48
C LEU A 353 -33.51 33.67 -6.55
N LEU A 354 -32.25 33.77 -7.02
CA LEU A 354 -31.08 33.40 -6.25
C LEU A 354 -30.85 34.34 -5.06
N ASP A 355 -31.06 35.67 -5.21
CA ASP A 355 -30.92 36.66 -4.15
C ASP A 355 -31.90 36.39 -2.98
N VAL A 356 -33.16 36.12 -3.33
CA VAL A 356 -34.20 35.79 -2.34
C VAL A 356 -33.86 34.47 -1.61
N ALA A 357 -33.47 33.43 -2.36
CA ALA A 357 -33.11 32.14 -1.76
C ALA A 357 -31.88 32.27 -0.86
N ALA A 358 -30.83 32.96 -1.31
CA ALA A 358 -29.61 33.18 -0.54
C ALA A 358 -29.86 34.06 0.72
N ALA A 359 -30.75 35.06 0.64
CA ALA A 359 -31.13 35.84 1.79
C ALA A 359 -31.87 34.99 2.84
N ALA A 360 -32.82 34.13 2.41
CA ALA A 360 -33.55 33.23 3.30
C ALA A 360 -32.61 32.20 3.99
N GLU A 361 -31.64 31.66 3.26
CA GLU A 361 -30.69 30.62 3.74
C GLU A 361 -29.46 31.23 4.43
N SER A 362 -29.33 32.56 4.53
CA SER A 362 -28.12 33.25 5.03
C SER A 362 -27.74 32.95 6.49
N TYR A 363 -28.63 32.33 7.26
CA TYR A 363 -28.41 31.84 8.63
C TYR A 363 -28.51 30.34 8.74
N SER A 364 -28.72 29.62 7.62
CA SER A 364 -28.81 28.17 7.58
C SER A 364 -27.43 27.55 7.74
N THR A 365 -27.33 26.51 8.55
CA THR A 365 -26.15 25.61 8.64
C THR A 365 -26.34 24.33 7.83
N HIS A 366 -27.45 24.25 7.09
CA HIS A 366 -27.71 23.09 6.25
C HIS A 366 -26.88 23.15 4.97
N PRO A 367 -26.20 22.08 4.54
CA PRO A 367 -25.29 22.08 3.38
C PRO A 367 -25.95 22.58 2.07
N VAL A 368 -27.24 22.32 1.91
CA VAL A 368 -28.04 22.82 0.77
C VAL A 368 -28.19 24.33 0.83
N GLY A 369 -28.48 24.90 2.01
CA GLY A 369 -28.56 26.33 2.21
C GLY A 369 -27.23 27.04 1.99
N GLU A 370 -26.14 26.48 2.53
CA GLU A 370 -24.78 26.97 2.32
C GLU A 370 -24.42 27.03 0.84
N SER A 371 -24.84 26.02 0.05
CA SER A 371 -24.59 25.98 -1.40
C SER A 371 -25.30 27.07 -2.18
N ILE A 372 -26.52 27.46 -1.75
CA ILE A 372 -27.27 28.57 -2.33
C ILE A 372 -26.59 29.91 -2.01
N VAL A 373 -26.18 30.09 -0.74
CA VAL A 373 -25.44 31.27 -0.31
C VAL A 373 -24.12 31.42 -1.04
N ALA A 374 -23.36 30.31 -1.23
CA ALA A 374 -22.09 30.30 -1.96
C ALA A 374 -22.26 30.61 -3.47
N ALA A 375 -23.39 30.23 -4.06
CA ALA A 375 -23.69 30.52 -5.46
C ALA A 375 -24.02 32.03 -5.69
N HIS A 376 -24.47 32.73 -4.64
CA HIS A 376 -24.75 34.15 -4.69
C HIS A 376 -23.46 34.96 -4.60
N LYS A 377 -22.98 35.49 -5.75
CA LYS A 377 -21.70 36.23 -5.84
C LYS A 377 -21.73 37.65 -5.24
N GLY A 378 -22.88 38.11 -4.71
CA GLY A 378 -23.06 39.42 -4.15
C GLY A 378 -22.97 39.45 -2.62
N HIS A 379 -22.86 40.66 -2.06
CA HIS A 379 -23.01 40.83 -0.61
C HIS A 379 -24.50 40.70 -0.23
N ILE A 380 -24.79 39.75 0.68
CA ILE A 380 -26.16 39.60 1.22
C ILE A 380 -26.36 40.64 2.32
N ASP A 381 -27.23 41.62 2.03
CA ASP A 381 -27.59 42.62 3.03
C ASP A 381 -28.55 42.02 4.06
N LYS A 382 -28.01 41.66 5.21
CA LYS A 382 -28.77 41.06 6.31
C LYS A 382 -29.79 42.00 6.94
N SER A 383 -29.71 43.34 6.70
CA SER A 383 -30.69 44.31 7.22
C SER A 383 -32.07 44.19 6.56
N ARG A 384 -32.13 43.59 5.35
CA ARG A 384 -33.38 43.29 4.63
C ARG A 384 -34.18 42.14 5.24
N ILE A 385 -33.49 41.29 6.06
CA ILE A 385 -34.02 40.03 6.56
C ILE A 385 -34.68 40.26 7.91
N GLY A 386 -35.97 39.98 7.97
CA GLY A 386 -36.75 40.04 9.21
C GLY A 386 -36.79 38.68 9.92
N LYS A 387 -38.00 38.21 10.23
CA LYS A 387 -38.18 36.91 10.91
C LYS A 387 -37.93 35.74 9.95
N ILE A 388 -37.13 34.75 10.38
CA ILE A 388 -37.01 33.46 9.74
C ILE A 388 -37.65 32.41 10.65
N THR A 389 -38.44 31.51 10.06
CA THR A 389 -39.08 30.39 10.76
C THR A 389 -38.77 29.11 10.00
N GLU A 390 -38.15 28.14 10.67
CA GLU A 390 -37.88 26.85 10.10
C GLU A 390 -39.10 25.92 10.25
N HIS A 391 -39.50 25.27 9.15
CA HIS A 391 -40.51 24.23 9.12
C HIS A 391 -39.80 22.88 8.94
N ALA A 392 -39.71 22.10 10.01
CA ALA A 392 -38.94 20.84 10.05
C ALA A 392 -39.28 19.89 8.91
N GLY A 393 -38.29 19.53 8.12
CA GLY A 393 -38.41 18.62 6.96
C GLY A 393 -39.13 19.23 5.75
N MET A 394 -39.43 20.55 5.75
CA MET A 394 -40.09 21.21 4.62
C MET A 394 -39.27 22.41 4.08
N GLY A 395 -38.57 23.20 4.91
CA GLY A 395 -37.78 24.32 4.49
C GLY A 395 -37.98 25.55 5.41
N LEU A 396 -37.80 26.75 4.87
CA LEU A 396 -37.78 28.02 5.60
C LEU A 396 -38.91 28.93 5.12
N GLU A 397 -39.53 29.67 6.08
CA GLU A 397 -40.35 30.84 5.85
C GLU A 397 -39.55 32.07 6.30
N ALA A 398 -39.28 32.99 5.40
CA ALA A 398 -38.47 34.18 5.65
C ALA A 398 -39.20 35.47 5.24
N VAL A 399 -39.14 36.50 6.09
CA VAL A 399 -39.62 37.82 5.74
C VAL A 399 -38.43 38.64 5.20
N ILE A 400 -38.47 39.01 3.92
CA ILE A 400 -37.42 39.78 3.25
C ILE A 400 -38.08 41.05 2.65
N ASP A 401 -37.55 42.21 2.96
CA ASP A 401 -38.11 43.52 2.53
C ASP A 401 -39.62 43.67 2.84
N GLY A 402 -40.08 43.12 3.97
CA GLY A 402 -41.49 43.14 4.40
C GLY A 402 -42.42 42.16 3.70
N LYS A 403 -41.92 41.32 2.79
CA LYS A 403 -42.66 40.26 2.08
C LYS A 403 -42.31 38.91 2.63
N THR A 404 -43.27 37.99 2.67
CA THR A 404 -43.05 36.63 3.16
C THR A 404 -42.71 35.72 2.00
N TYR A 405 -41.54 35.04 2.10
CA TYR A 405 -41.07 34.05 1.14
C TYR A 405 -41.03 32.68 1.79
N PHE A 406 -41.35 31.65 1.01
CA PHE A 406 -41.21 30.26 1.38
C PHE A 406 -40.13 29.64 0.50
N VAL A 407 -39.10 29.01 1.11
CA VAL A 407 -37.95 28.39 0.44
C VAL A 407 -37.82 26.95 0.94
N GLY A 408 -38.11 25.96 0.10
CA GLY A 408 -38.11 24.56 0.53
C GLY A 408 -38.68 23.57 -0.49
N ASN A 409 -39.18 22.45 0.01
CA ASN A 409 -39.74 21.38 -0.85
C ASN A 409 -41.20 21.65 -1.24
N GLY A 410 -41.78 20.79 -2.09
CA GLY A 410 -43.18 20.90 -2.55
C GLY A 410 -44.22 20.94 -1.42
N LYS A 411 -43.97 20.25 -0.28
CA LYS A 411 -44.89 20.29 0.87
C LYS A 411 -44.98 21.70 1.48
N LEU A 412 -43.88 22.45 1.49
CA LEU A 412 -43.85 23.82 1.95
C LEU A 412 -44.61 24.72 0.96
N MET A 413 -44.51 24.46 -0.33
CA MET A 413 -45.29 25.17 -1.36
C MET A 413 -46.78 24.92 -1.22
N ASP A 414 -47.18 23.67 -0.94
CA ASP A 414 -48.58 23.32 -0.68
C ASP A 414 -49.12 24.06 0.55
N MET A 415 -48.32 24.17 1.63
CA MET A 415 -48.65 24.92 2.83
C MET A 415 -48.80 26.40 2.54
N ALA A 416 -47.96 26.98 1.68
CA ALA A 416 -48.04 28.37 1.24
C ALA A 416 -49.18 28.63 0.26
N GLY A 417 -49.84 27.60 -0.25
CA GLY A 417 -50.87 27.68 -1.29
C GLY A 417 -50.35 28.04 -2.68
N ALA A 418 -49.05 27.84 -2.92
CA ALA A 418 -48.39 28.17 -4.17
C ALA A 418 -48.57 27.01 -5.17
N LYS A 419 -48.91 27.34 -6.43
CA LYS A 419 -49.02 26.33 -7.53
C LYS A 419 -47.63 26.08 -8.09
N TRP A 420 -46.98 25.04 -7.61
CA TRP A 420 -45.67 24.58 -8.05
C TRP A 420 -45.78 23.40 -9.01
N HIS A 421 -44.68 23.08 -9.69
CA HIS A 421 -44.57 21.90 -10.57
C HIS A 421 -43.27 21.14 -10.32
N GLU A 422 -43.26 19.86 -10.61
CA GLU A 422 -42.05 19.04 -10.51
C GLU A 422 -40.99 19.47 -11.52
N CYS A 423 -39.72 19.49 -11.10
CA CYS A 423 -38.59 19.73 -11.98
C CYS A 423 -38.27 18.47 -12.80
N HIS A 424 -37.97 18.66 -14.09
CA HIS A 424 -37.54 17.57 -14.97
C HIS A 424 -36.07 17.18 -14.79
N MET A 425 -35.26 18.05 -14.16
CA MET A 425 -33.86 17.78 -13.87
C MET A 425 -33.71 16.93 -12.61
N ALA A 426 -32.69 16.08 -12.61
CA ALA A 426 -32.32 15.29 -11.45
C ALA A 426 -31.56 16.18 -10.44
N GLY A 427 -31.96 16.16 -9.17
CA GLY A 427 -31.32 16.91 -8.09
C GLY A 427 -32.24 17.12 -6.91
N THR A 428 -31.71 17.77 -5.87
CA THR A 428 -32.49 18.33 -4.79
C THR A 428 -33.11 19.62 -5.28
N VAL A 429 -34.44 19.67 -5.36
CA VAL A 429 -35.17 20.83 -5.87
C VAL A 429 -35.63 21.67 -4.68
N ILE A 430 -35.20 22.92 -4.66
CA ILE A 430 -35.66 23.91 -3.71
C ILE A 430 -36.60 24.89 -4.44
N HIS A 431 -37.88 24.86 -4.07
CA HIS A 431 -38.92 25.72 -4.61
C HIS A 431 -38.95 27.02 -3.82
N ILE A 432 -39.25 28.10 -4.49
CA ILE A 432 -39.37 29.46 -3.90
C ILE A 432 -40.71 30.08 -4.28
N SER A 433 -41.40 30.64 -3.30
CA SER A 433 -42.63 31.43 -3.52
C SER A 433 -42.68 32.70 -2.68
N GLU A 434 -43.36 33.75 -3.16
CA GLU A 434 -43.75 34.94 -2.42
C GLU A 434 -45.23 34.77 -2.02
N GLY A 435 -45.49 34.43 -0.75
CA GLY A 435 -46.82 33.97 -0.36
C GLY A 435 -47.32 32.82 -1.22
N ALA A 436 -48.50 32.95 -1.84
CA ALA A 436 -49.08 31.97 -2.75
C ALA A 436 -48.56 32.08 -4.21
N GLN A 437 -47.72 33.05 -4.53
CA GLN A 437 -47.17 33.22 -5.86
C GLN A 437 -45.89 32.44 -6.00
N TYR A 438 -45.89 31.41 -6.88
CA TYR A 438 -44.70 30.64 -7.21
C TYR A 438 -43.71 31.46 -8.03
N LEU A 439 -42.43 31.48 -7.64
CA LEU A 439 -41.37 32.25 -8.27
C LEU A 439 -40.41 31.40 -9.06
N GLY A 440 -40.36 30.10 -8.80
CA GLY A 440 -39.45 29.18 -9.47
C GLY A 440 -38.76 28.20 -8.51
N HIS A 441 -37.75 27.53 -9.03
CA HIS A 441 -36.99 26.58 -8.23
C HIS A 441 -35.50 26.59 -8.60
N ILE A 442 -34.68 26.13 -7.65
CA ILE A 442 -33.25 25.94 -7.77
C ILE A 442 -32.97 24.45 -7.64
N VAL A 443 -32.15 23.92 -8.57
CA VAL A 443 -31.71 22.52 -8.56
C VAL A 443 -30.29 22.45 -8.03
N ILE A 444 -30.10 21.65 -7.01
CA ILE A 444 -28.83 21.49 -6.30
C ILE A 444 -28.40 20.04 -6.41
N ASN A 445 -27.15 19.83 -6.81
CA ASN A 445 -26.56 18.50 -6.91
C ASN A 445 -25.22 18.46 -6.19
N ASP A 446 -24.84 17.25 -5.77
CA ASP A 446 -23.49 16.95 -5.35
C ASP A 446 -22.58 16.90 -6.59
N GLU A 447 -21.48 17.65 -6.58
CA GLU A 447 -20.60 17.83 -7.73
C GLU A 447 -19.75 16.57 -7.98
N ILE A 448 -19.83 16.01 -9.18
CA ILE A 448 -18.99 14.87 -9.59
C ILE A 448 -17.52 15.32 -9.63
N LYS A 449 -16.61 14.51 -9.06
CA LYS A 449 -15.17 14.79 -9.13
C LYS A 449 -14.70 14.74 -10.59
N PRO A 450 -13.82 15.66 -10.99
CA PRO A 450 -13.42 15.80 -12.41
C PRO A 450 -12.71 14.56 -12.99
N ASP A 451 -12.09 13.76 -12.12
CA ASP A 451 -11.35 12.54 -12.50
C ASP A 451 -12.16 11.24 -12.44
N SER A 452 -13.41 11.27 -11.94
CA SER A 452 -14.23 10.07 -11.76
C SER A 452 -14.54 9.35 -13.06
N ALA A 453 -14.93 10.08 -14.11
CA ALA A 453 -15.28 9.47 -15.40
C ALA A 453 -14.05 8.81 -16.06
N ASP A 454 -12.91 9.48 -16.05
CA ASP A 454 -11.64 8.96 -16.58
C ASP A 454 -11.17 7.74 -15.79
N ALA A 455 -11.29 7.78 -14.46
CA ALA A 455 -10.95 6.65 -13.62
C ALA A 455 -11.79 5.40 -13.94
N ILE A 456 -13.11 5.57 -14.10
CA ILE A 456 -14.01 4.45 -14.45
C ILE A 456 -13.70 3.90 -15.84
N ALA A 457 -13.41 4.76 -16.83
CA ALA A 457 -12.99 4.32 -18.14
C ALA A 457 -11.70 3.48 -18.07
N LYS A 458 -10.68 3.96 -17.35
CA LYS A 458 -9.41 3.24 -17.14
C LYS A 458 -9.59 1.90 -16.40
N LEU A 459 -10.53 1.81 -15.45
CA LEU A 459 -10.85 0.55 -14.78
C LEU A 459 -11.40 -0.48 -15.78
N LYS A 460 -12.29 -0.07 -16.68
CA LYS A 460 -12.80 -0.94 -17.75
C LYS A 460 -11.71 -1.39 -18.71
N GLU A 461 -10.81 -0.49 -19.11
CA GLU A 461 -9.63 -0.84 -19.92
C GLU A 461 -8.73 -1.86 -19.22
N LEU A 462 -8.64 -1.81 -17.90
CA LEU A 462 -7.92 -2.79 -17.09
C LEU A 462 -8.67 -4.14 -16.97
N GLY A 463 -9.86 -4.28 -17.58
CA GLY A 463 -10.64 -5.51 -17.55
C GLY A 463 -11.45 -5.71 -16.27
N ILE A 464 -11.77 -4.63 -15.55
CA ILE A 464 -12.80 -4.67 -14.50
C ILE A 464 -14.15 -4.88 -15.18
N LYS A 465 -14.84 -5.96 -14.80
CA LYS A 465 -16.09 -6.38 -15.45
C LYS A 465 -17.25 -5.51 -15.01
N ASN A 466 -17.34 -5.26 -13.70
CA ASN A 466 -18.44 -4.55 -13.08
C ASN A 466 -17.94 -3.30 -12.34
N THR A 467 -18.57 -2.16 -12.65
CA THR A 467 -18.42 -0.91 -11.92
C THR A 467 -19.78 -0.50 -11.40
N VAL A 468 -20.00 -0.64 -10.10
CA VAL A 468 -21.31 -0.53 -9.45
C VAL A 468 -21.32 0.66 -8.51
N MET A 469 -22.40 1.43 -8.46
CA MET A 469 -22.59 2.49 -7.47
C MET A 469 -23.70 2.12 -6.49
N LEU A 470 -23.42 2.29 -5.19
CA LEU A 470 -24.41 2.15 -4.11
C LEU A 470 -24.65 3.53 -3.50
N THR A 471 -25.91 3.94 -3.34
CA THR A 471 -26.25 5.24 -2.76
C THR A 471 -27.58 5.22 -2.02
N GLY A 472 -27.72 6.06 -0.99
CA GLY A 472 -28.99 6.36 -0.32
C GLY A 472 -29.89 7.32 -1.09
N ASP A 473 -29.39 7.98 -2.15
CA ASP A 473 -30.13 8.95 -2.94
C ASP A 473 -31.33 8.33 -3.67
N ASN A 474 -32.17 9.23 -4.18
CA ASN A 474 -33.28 8.80 -5.03
C ASN A 474 -32.78 8.26 -6.38
N GLU A 475 -33.59 7.39 -6.98
CA GLU A 475 -33.28 6.64 -8.20
C GLU A 475 -32.91 7.55 -9.38
N ARG A 476 -33.65 8.63 -9.57
CA ARG A 476 -33.44 9.61 -10.66
C ARG A 476 -32.04 10.26 -10.63
N VAL A 477 -31.61 10.69 -9.43
CA VAL A 477 -30.28 11.30 -9.23
C VAL A 477 -29.19 10.26 -9.44
N ALA A 478 -29.36 9.08 -8.85
CA ALA A 478 -28.40 7.99 -8.93
C ALA A 478 -28.18 7.51 -10.38
N GLU A 479 -29.27 7.31 -11.13
CA GLU A 479 -29.20 6.92 -12.54
C GLU A 479 -28.54 7.97 -13.43
N ALA A 480 -28.84 9.27 -13.20
CA ALA A 480 -28.22 10.36 -13.93
C ALA A 480 -26.69 10.38 -13.74
N VAL A 481 -26.22 10.26 -12.50
CA VAL A 481 -24.79 10.15 -12.16
C VAL A 481 -24.18 8.89 -12.76
N GLY A 482 -24.83 7.75 -12.63
CA GLY A 482 -24.35 6.47 -13.17
C GLY A 482 -24.20 6.49 -14.68
N LYS A 483 -25.15 7.09 -15.40
CA LYS A 483 -25.10 7.28 -16.86
C LYS A 483 -23.98 8.23 -17.27
N GLN A 484 -23.81 9.34 -16.55
CA GLN A 484 -22.74 10.33 -16.84
C GLN A 484 -21.35 9.73 -16.63
N LEU A 485 -21.17 8.90 -15.60
CA LEU A 485 -19.90 8.22 -15.33
C LEU A 485 -19.73 6.92 -16.13
N GLY A 486 -20.76 6.44 -16.80
CA GLY A 486 -20.74 5.20 -17.57
C GLY A 486 -20.61 3.95 -16.70
N LEU A 487 -21.21 3.92 -15.50
CA LEU A 487 -21.20 2.75 -14.61
C LEU A 487 -21.98 1.56 -15.21
N SER A 488 -21.65 0.35 -14.77
CA SER A 488 -22.32 -0.88 -15.22
C SER A 488 -23.68 -1.09 -14.54
N ALA A 489 -23.79 -0.71 -13.27
CA ALA A 489 -25.01 -0.80 -12.48
C ALA A 489 -25.07 0.29 -11.40
N VAL A 490 -26.30 0.62 -11.00
CA VAL A 490 -26.59 1.60 -9.95
C VAL A 490 -27.67 1.06 -9.04
N HIS A 491 -27.47 1.13 -7.72
CA HIS A 491 -28.47 0.78 -6.72
C HIS A 491 -28.72 2.00 -5.82
N ALA A 492 -29.94 2.50 -5.86
CA ALA A 492 -30.40 3.71 -5.17
C ALA A 492 -31.26 3.39 -3.96
N LYS A 493 -31.54 4.43 -3.13
CA LYS A 493 -32.41 4.34 -1.93
C LYS A 493 -31.97 3.29 -0.91
N LEU A 494 -30.67 3.00 -0.83
CA LEU A 494 -30.14 1.98 0.06
C LEU A 494 -29.90 2.54 1.47
N LEU A 495 -30.34 1.81 2.47
CA LEU A 495 -29.91 1.98 3.85
C LEU A 495 -28.48 1.41 4.02
N PRO A 496 -27.71 1.82 5.05
CA PRO A 496 -26.37 1.31 5.28
C PRO A 496 -26.27 -0.23 5.35
N SER A 497 -27.23 -0.89 5.99
CA SER A 497 -27.30 -2.36 6.05
C SER A 497 -27.49 -2.99 4.68
N GLN A 498 -28.33 -2.38 3.83
CA GLN A 498 -28.60 -2.87 2.48
C GLN A 498 -27.39 -2.70 1.55
N LYS A 499 -26.52 -1.72 1.79
CA LYS A 499 -25.24 -1.62 1.06
C LYS A 499 -24.37 -2.85 1.35
N VAL A 500 -24.31 -3.30 2.61
CA VAL A 500 -23.57 -4.51 3.01
C VAL A 500 -24.16 -5.74 2.32
N GLU A 501 -25.50 -5.92 2.36
CA GLU A 501 -26.18 -7.03 1.71
C GLU A 501 -25.87 -7.10 0.21
N ARG A 502 -25.85 -5.95 -0.48
CA ARG A 502 -25.51 -5.90 -1.91
C ARG A 502 -24.05 -6.32 -2.20
N VAL A 503 -23.11 -5.92 -1.35
CA VAL A 503 -21.73 -6.40 -1.47
C VAL A 503 -21.63 -7.90 -1.21
N GLU A 504 -22.39 -8.43 -0.23
CA GLU A 504 -22.45 -9.88 0.05
C GLU A 504 -23.05 -10.68 -1.11
N GLU A 505 -24.07 -10.16 -1.76
CA GLU A 505 -24.63 -10.78 -2.97
C GLU A 505 -23.57 -10.90 -4.08
N LEU A 506 -22.85 -9.80 -4.37
CA LEU A 506 -21.79 -9.80 -5.38
C LEU A 506 -20.66 -10.79 -5.04
N LEU A 507 -20.28 -10.87 -3.75
CA LEU A 507 -19.30 -11.86 -3.27
C LEU A 507 -19.84 -13.30 -3.42
N GLY A 508 -21.13 -13.51 -3.14
CA GLY A 508 -21.82 -14.81 -3.28
C GLY A 508 -21.87 -15.31 -4.72
N GLU A 509 -21.90 -14.42 -5.70
CA GLU A 509 -21.80 -14.72 -7.13
C GLU A 509 -20.39 -15.13 -7.58
N GLY A 510 -19.41 -15.10 -6.68
CA GLY A 510 -18.02 -15.46 -6.95
C GLY A 510 -17.17 -14.33 -7.50
N ASN A 511 -17.68 -13.10 -7.50
CA ASN A 511 -16.91 -11.92 -7.88
C ASN A 511 -15.82 -11.63 -6.86
N LYS A 512 -14.74 -10.99 -7.31
CA LYS A 512 -13.71 -10.39 -6.45
C LYS A 512 -13.98 -8.90 -6.33
N VAL A 513 -14.46 -8.49 -5.15
CA VAL A 513 -15.05 -7.17 -4.93
C VAL A 513 -14.08 -6.24 -4.19
N ALA A 514 -13.81 -5.08 -4.78
CA ALA A 514 -13.27 -3.92 -4.06
C ALA A 514 -14.41 -2.94 -3.79
N PHE A 515 -14.54 -2.48 -2.54
CA PHE A 515 -15.45 -1.38 -2.19
C PHE A 515 -14.64 -0.10 -1.97
N VAL A 516 -15.11 1.00 -2.53
CA VAL A 516 -14.49 2.33 -2.43
C VAL A 516 -15.47 3.29 -1.76
N GLY A 517 -15.08 3.87 -0.65
CA GLY A 517 -15.92 4.78 0.15
C GLY A 517 -15.11 5.84 0.89
N ASP A 518 -15.78 6.80 1.52
CA ASP A 518 -15.16 7.83 2.36
C ASP A 518 -14.85 7.34 3.79
N GLY A 519 -15.39 6.18 4.17
CA GLY A 519 -15.11 5.47 5.41
C GLY A 519 -15.86 5.97 6.65
N ILE A 520 -16.54 7.10 6.61
CA ILE A 520 -17.27 7.63 7.78
C ILE A 520 -18.55 6.80 8.01
N ASN A 521 -19.32 6.60 6.96
CA ASN A 521 -20.59 5.86 7.02
C ASN A 521 -20.48 4.42 6.51
N ASP A 522 -19.43 4.12 5.77
CA ASP A 522 -19.26 2.88 5.01
C ASP A 522 -18.28 1.89 5.65
N ALA A 523 -17.80 2.13 6.88
CA ALA A 523 -16.87 1.24 7.58
C ALA A 523 -17.33 -0.25 7.60
N PRO A 524 -18.62 -0.57 7.82
CA PRO A 524 -19.09 -1.96 7.75
C PRO A 524 -18.96 -2.57 6.33
N VAL A 525 -19.17 -1.77 5.30
CA VAL A 525 -19.09 -2.21 3.89
C VAL A 525 -17.63 -2.39 3.49
N LEU A 526 -16.75 -1.46 3.88
CA LEU A 526 -15.30 -1.53 3.67
C LEU A 526 -14.70 -2.83 4.23
N THR A 527 -15.11 -3.18 5.46
CA THR A 527 -14.61 -4.40 6.14
C THR A 527 -15.15 -5.69 5.51
N ARG A 528 -16.32 -5.63 4.85
CA ARG A 528 -16.99 -6.81 4.30
C ARG A 528 -16.50 -7.19 2.91
N ALA A 529 -16.04 -6.25 2.11
CA ALA A 529 -15.48 -6.49 0.77
C ALA A 529 -14.20 -7.34 0.82
N ASP A 530 -13.80 -7.95 -0.32
CA ASP A 530 -12.47 -8.60 -0.43
C ASP A 530 -11.33 -7.59 -0.19
N VAL A 531 -11.52 -6.33 -0.60
CA VAL A 531 -10.63 -5.19 -0.34
C VAL A 531 -11.45 -3.93 -0.11
N GLY A 532 -11.34 -3.35 1.07
CA GLY A 532 -11.87 -2.03 1.39
C GLY A 532 -10.88 -0.93 1.05
N ILE A 533 -11.33 0.09 0.31
CA ILE A 533 -10.50 1.21 -0.15
C ILE A 533 -11.12 2.52 0.35
N ALA A 534 -10.40 3.26 1.18
CA ALA A 534 -10.82 4.56 1.68
C ALA A 534 -10.27 5.70 0.82
N MET A 535 -11.10 6.72 0.61
CA MET A 535 -10.77 7.96 -0.07
C MET A 535 -10.36 9.03 0.93
N GLY A 536 -9.40 9.89 0.53
CA GLY A 536 -9.13 11.15 1.22
C GLY A 536 -8.74 11.03 2.68
N ALA A 537 -7.74 10.24 3.02
CA ALA A 537 -7.32 9.92 4.39
C ALA A 537 -6.99 11.12 5.30
N MET A 538 -6.94 12.33 4.77
CA MET A 538 -6.58 13.54 5.52
C MET A 538 -7.73 14.07 6.41
N GLY A 539 -8.85 13.34 6.55
CA GLY A 539 -10.01 13.81 7.30
C GLY A 539 -10.79 12.80 8.14
N SER A 540 -10.56 11.49 8.00
CA SER A 540 -11.36 10.48 8.72
C SER A 540 -10.51 9.34 9.29
N ASP A 541 -10.33 9.36 10.60
CA ASP A 541 -9.63 8.30 11.35
C ASP A 541 -10.32 6.94 11.20
N ALA A 542 -11.65 6.93 11.23
CA ALA A 542 -12.44 5.72 11.08
C ALA A 542 -12.27 5.08 9.69
N ALA A 543 -12.08 5.89 8.64
CA ALA A 543 -11.80 5.40 7.29
C ALA A 543 -10.44 4.72 7.22
N ILE A 544 -9.42 5.39 7.78
CA ILE A 544 -8.06 4.84 7.82
C ILE A 544 -8.05 3.51 8.56
N GLU A 545 -8.72 3.38 9.70
CA GLU A 545 -8.73 2.16 10.50
C GLU A 545 -9.44 1.00 9.79
N SER A 546 -10.59 1.26 9.17
CA SER A 546 -11.46 0.23 8.59
C SER A 546 -11.05 -0.25 7.20
N ALA A 547 -10.29 0.55 6.42
CA ALA A 547 -9.90 0.21 5.07
C ALA A 547 -8.61 -0.62 5.02
N ASP A 548 -8.47 -1.43 3.98
CA ASP A 548 -7.26 -2.21 3.66
C ASP A 548 -6.26 -1.42 2.81
N ILE A 549 -6.79 -0.48 2.03
CA ILE A 549 -6.04 0.42 1.16
C ILE A 549 -6.57 1.84 1.37
N VAL A 550 -5.68 2.82 1.39
CA VAL A 550 -6.04 4.22 1.55
C VAL A 550 -5.45 5.03 0.40
N LEU A 551 -6.31 5.78 -0.30
CA LEU A 551 -5.90 6.77 -1.28
C LEU A 551 -5.72 8.09 -0.56
N MET A 552 -4.47 8.58 -0.46
CA MET A 552 -4.10 9.70 0.41
C MET A 552 -4.64 11.05 -0.09
N ASP A 553 -4.69 11.21 -1.39
CA ASP A 553 -5.37 12.33 -2.04
C ASP A 553 -6.82 11.93 -2.36
N ASP A 554 -7.68 12.91 -2.47
CA ASP A 554 -9.10 12.68 -2.76
C ASP A 554 -9.37 12.42 -4.25
N LYS A 555 -8.46 11.64 -4.92
CA LYS A 555 -8.50 11.34 -6.37
C LYS A 555 -8.79 9.88 -6.64
N ILE A 556 -9.94 9.63 -7.26
CA ILE A 556 -10.35 8.29 -7.67
C ILE A 556 -9.44 7.72 -8.77
N SER A 557 -8.76 8.57 -9.54
CA SER A 557 -7.78 8.18 -10.57
C SER A 557 -6.58 7.40 -10.04
N LYS A 558 -6.32 7.41 -8.73
CA LYS A 558 -5.32 6.57 -8.06
C LYS A 558 -5.69 5.08 -8.03
N LEU A 559 -6.98 4.76 -8.07
CA LEU A 559 -7.45 3.36 -8.02
C LEU A 559 -6.98 2.52 -9.23
N PRO A 560 -7.15 2.96 -10.49
CA PRO A 560 -6.54 2.26 -11.63
C PRO A 560 -5.03 2.06 -11.49
N THR A 561 -4.32 3.05 -10.93
CA THR A 561 -2.88 2.97 -10.67
C THR A 561 -2.56 1.92 -9.60
N ALA A 562 -3.33 1.86 -8.52
CA ALA A 562 -3.20 0.83 -7.48
C ALA A 562 -3.33 -0.59 -8.06
N ILE A 563 -4.34 -0.82 -8.90
CA ILE A 563 -4.57 -2.11 -9.57
C ILE A 563 -3.42 -2.46 -10.52
N LYS A 564 -2.91 -1.49 -11.29
CA LYS A 564 -1.75 -1.69 -12.18
C LYS A 564 -0.50 -2.10 -11.37
N ILE A 565 -0.22 -1.42 -10.25
CA ILE A 565 0.90 -1.74 -9.36
C ILE A 565 0.74 -3.15 -8.77
N ALA A 566 -0.44 -3.49 -8.29
CA ALA A 566 -0.74 -4.79 -7.72
C ALA A 566 -0.54 -5.92 -8.75
N ARG A 567 -1.07 -5.77 -9.96
CA ARG A 567 -0.91 -6.74 -11.06
C ARG A 567 0.55 -6.88 -11.52
N LYS A 568 1.29 -5.77 -11.61
CA LYS A 568 2.72 -5.77 -11.93
C LYS A 568 3.51 -6.53 -10.86
N THR A 569 3.25 -6.26 -9.59
CA THR A 569 3.90 -6.92 -8.46
C THR A 569 3.65 -8.42 -8.47
N MET A 570 2.40 -8.84 -8.65
CA MET A 570 2.02 -10.25 -8.73
C MET A 570 2.65 -10.96 -9.95
N ARG A 571 2.77 -10.27 -11.09
CA ARG A 571 3.49 -10.82 -12.25
C ARG A 571 4.95 -11.10 -11.91
N ILE A 572 5.64 -10.15 -11.27
CA ILE A 572 7.03 -10.30 -10.85
C ILE A 572 7.19 -11.44 -9.82
N VAL A 573 6.28 -11.55 -8.86
CA VAL A 573 6.23 -12.65 -7.90
C VAL A 573 6.13 -14.00 -8.62
N ASN A 574 5.19 -14.13 -9.56
CA ASN A 574 5.00 -15.36 -10.33
C ASN A 574 6.21 -15.67 -11.23
N GLU A 575 6.79 -14.68 -11.90
CA GLU A 575 8.02 -14.83 -12.66
C GLU A 575 9.15 -15.41 -11.80
N ASN A 576 9.37 -14.84 -10.61
CA ASN A 576 10.40 -15.31 -9.68
C ASN A 576 10.15 -16.74 -9.20
N ILE A 577 8.88 -17.08 -8.85
CA ILE A 577 8.52 -18.43 -8.42
C ILE A 577 8.81 -19.46 -9.53
N TRP A 578 8.32 -19.22 -10.74
CA TRP A 578 8.47 -20.18 -11.82
C TRP A 578 9.92 -20.33 -12.31
N ILE A 579 10.67 -19.22 -12.43
CA ILE A 579 12.08 -19.26 -12.83
C ILE A 579 12.90 -20.01 -11.78
N ALA A 580 12.73 -19.68 -10.48
CA ALA A 580 13.47 -20.32 -9.42
C ALA A 580 13.17 -21.84 -9.34
N LEU A 581 11.90 -22.23 -9.44
CA LEU A 581 11.52 -23.66 -9.43
C LEU A 581 12.06 -24.40 -10.65
N ALA A 582 11.93 -23.82 -11.84
CA ALA A 582 12.40 -24.47 -13.07
C ALA A 582 13.90 -24.72 -13.05
N VAL A 583 14.71 -23.71 -12.71
CA VAL A 583 16.17 -23.86 -12.63
C VAL A 583 16.57 -24.87 -11.55
N LYS A 584 15.92 -24.84 -10.39
CA LYS A 584 16.18 -25.83 -9.32
C LYS A 584 15.90 -27.25 -9.76
N VAL A 585 14.75 -27.52 -10.37
CA VAL A 585 14.43 -28.88 -10.86
C VAL A 585 15.46 -29.33 -11.86
N ILE A 586 15.87 -28.47 -12.79
CA ILE A 586 16.91 -28.81 -13.78
C ILE A 586 18.23 -29.19 -13.09
N ILE A 587 18.71 -28.35 -12.16
CA ILE A 587 19.99 -28.60 -11.49
C ILE A 587 19.92 -29.86 -10.59
N LEU A 588 18.80 -30.07 -9.86
CA LEU A 588 18.58 -31.27 -9.06
C LEU A 588 18.66 -32.56 -9.91
N VAL A 589 18.03 -32.56 -11.08
CA VAL A 589 18.09 -33.68 -12.01
C VAL A 589 19.51 -33.89 -12.51
N LEU A 590 20.20 -32.83 -12.94
CA LEU A 590 21.59 -32.92 -13.40
C LEU A 590 22.55 -33.42 -12.29
N SER A 591 22.35 -32.98 -11.03
CA SER A 591 23.12 -33.42 -9.88
C SER A 591 22.89 -34.90 -9.56
N ALA A 592 21.64 -35.37 -9.63
CA ALA A 592 21.32 -36.79 -9.42
C ALA A 592 21.98 -37.70 -10.45
N PHE A 593 22.11 -37.26 -11.70
CA PHE A 593 22.84 -37.98 -12.75
C PHE A 593 24.36 -37.79 -12.68
N GLY A 594 24.86 -36.91 -11.80
CA GLY A 594 26.29 -36.61 -11.64
C GLY A 594 26.88 -35.78 -12.80
N ILE A 595 26.03 -35.04 -13.51
CA ILE A 595 26.43 -34.10 -14.58
C ILE A 595 26.76 -32.72 -13.97
N ALA A 596 25.98 -32.30 -12.99
CA ALA A 596 26.25 -31.06 -12.24
C ALA A 596 27.14 -31.41 -11.04
N ASP A 597 28.29 -30.76 -10.96
CA ASP A 597 29.15 -30.72 -9.80
C ASP A 597 28.69 -29.67 -8.78
N MET A 598 29.35 -29.58 -7.65
CA MET A 598 29.00 -28.64 -6.58
C MET A 598 29.15 -27.18 -7.02
N TRP A 599 30.06 -26.88 -7.96
CA TRP A 599 30.22 -25.52 -8.53
C TRP A 599 29.00 -25.10 -9.35
N ILE A 600 28.55 -25.93 -10.26
CA ILE A 600 27.35 -25.69 -11.09
C ILE A 600 26.12 -25.49 -10.15
N ALA A 601 26.05 -26.34 -9.11
CA ALA A 601 24.98 -26.26 -8.11
C ALA A 601 24.92 -24.91 -7.42
N VAL A 602 26.04 -24.44 -6.89
CA VAL A 602 26.12 -23.16 -6.14
C VAL A 602 25.98 -21.96 -7.07
N PHE A 603 26.65 -21.97 -8.23
CA PHE A 603 26.47 -20.89 -9.21
C PHE A 603 25.03 -20.77 -9.69
N GLY A 604 24.35 -21.92 -9.90
CA GLY A 604 22.95 -21.92 -10.28
C GLY A 604 22.03 -21.34 -9.20
N ASP A 605 22.24 -21.73 -7.94
CA ASP A 605 21.42 -21.24 -6.82
C ASP A 605 21.64 -19.72 -6.54
N VAL A 606 22.89 -19.30 -6.40
CA VAL A 606 23.26 -17.90 -6.18
C VAL A 606 22.90 -17.05 -7.40
N GLY A 607 23.11 -17.55 -8.61
CA GLY A 607 22.74 -16.86 -9.85
C GLY A 607 21.24 -16.60 -9.95
N VAL A 608 20.43 -17.61 -9.65
CA VAL A 608 18.96 -17.47 -9.61
C VAL A 608 18.51 -16.51 -8.51
N LEU A 609 19.13 -16.56 -7.33
CA LEU A 609 18.87 -15.62 -6.24
C LEU A 609 19.11 -14.16 -6.70
N ILE A 610 20.26 -13.91 -7.30
CA ILE A 610 20.62 -12.57 -7.81
C ILE A 610 19.60 -12.10 -8.87
N LEU A 611 19.28 -12.94 -9.84
CA LEU A 611 18.31 -12.62 -10.89
C LEU A 611 16.91 -12.35 -10.32
N ALA A 612 16.46 -13.18 -9.38
CA ALA A 612 15.16 -13.04 -8.74
C ALA A 612 15.07 -11.74 -7.88
N VAL A 613 16.15 -11.39 -7.19
CA VAL A 613 16.25 -10.14 -6.44
C VAL A 613 16.24 -8.92 -7.37
N LEU A 614 17.01 -8.96 -8.46
CA LEU A 614 17.01 -7.88 -9.47
C LEU A 614 15.63 -7.73 -10.12
N ASN A 615 14.97 -8.85 -10.41
CA ASN A 615 13.60 -8.82 -10.92
C ASN A 615 12.61 -8.23 -9.88
N ALA A 616 12.74 -8.62 -8.61
CA ALA A 616 11.92 -8.09 -7.51
C ALA A 616 12.04 -6.56 -7.38
N MET A 617 13.25 -6.01 -7.57
CA MET A 617 13.48 -4.56 -7.53
C MET A 617 12.71 -3.80 -8.63
N ARG A 618 12.28 -4.45 -9.72
CA ARG A 618 11.43 -3.84 -10.76
C ARG A 618 10.04 -3.47 -10.24
N ALA A 619 9.58 -4.09 -9.14
CA ALA A 619 8.31 -3.73 -8.50
C ALA A 619 8.33 -2.29 -7.96
N MET A 620 9.50 -1.78 -7.57
CA MET A 620 9.68 -0.41 -7.07
C MET A 620 9.66 0.66 -8.16
N LEU A 621 9.82 0.28 -9.44
CA LEU A 621 9.90 1.25 -10.53
C LEU A 621 8.51 1.80 -10.86
N LYS A 622 8.44 3.13 -11.04
CA LYS A 622 7.21 3.82 -11.44
C LYS A 622 6.61 3.20 -12.71
N ILE A 623 5.31 3.06 -12.74
CA ILE A 623 4.60 2.63 -13.94
C ILE A 623 4.58 3.82 -14.90
N LYS A 624 5.18 3.67 -16.07
CA LYS A 624 5.02 4.65 -17.15
C LYS A 624 3.62 4.48 -17.73
N ASP A 625 2.78 5.49 -17.60
CA ASP A 625 1.56 5.56 -18.40
C ASP A 625 1.96 5.68 -19.88
N LYS A 626 1.51 4.71 -20.67
CA LYS A 626 1.62 4.78 -22.14
C LYS A 626 0.47 5.57 -22.68
#